data_49eb79b56fc05bc9028ee8a7645c01f0
#
_entry.id   49eb79b56fc05bc9028ee8a7645c01f0
#
_cell.length_a   1.000
_cell.length_b   1.000
_cell.length_c   1.000
_cell.angle_alpha   90.00
_cell.angle_beta   90.00
_cell.angle_gamma   90.00
#
_symmetry.space_group_name_H-M   'P 1'
#
loop_
_entity.id
_entity.type
_entity.pdbx_description
1 polymer ?
#
loop_
_entity_poly.entity_id
_entity_poly.type
_entity_poly.pdbx_seq_one_letter_code
_entity_poly.pdbx_strand_id
1 'polypeptide(L)'
;HSPAPRSSRRERPRTSRCSRARSRSQARKPRLVPAGFGTRVAVGEPPSPPRPLLPAPVLDSLPSPIRALHWPVTWQALPQALAYRVEIAADHDHDVLLWDRVVERSRVPLPDLPDGGYRLRVRAIDADGLEGRNSVQALQIDARPQPPVALQPPDGKVLRGAAAELRWTDSADADHYRLEIAGDAEFGDILVTREGLNATVYDTT
;
A
#
# COMPACT_ATOMS: atom_id res chain seq x y z
N HIS A 1 -18.30 -75.55 -48.02
CA HIS A 1 -17.49 -76.06 -46.88
C HIS A 1 -17.56 -75.01 -45.74
N SER A 2 -18.46 -75.30 -44.83
CA SER A 2 -18.47 -74.67 -43.49
C SER A 2 -17.65 -75.54 -42.52
N PRO A 3 -17.02 -74.96 -41.55
CA PRO A 3 -16.95 -75.55 -40.25
C PRO A 3 -17.60 -74.77 -39.17
N ALA A 4 -18.15 -75.46 -38.20
CA ALA A 4 -19.01 -75.14 -37.10
C ALA A 4 -18.37 -74.21 -36.01
N PRO A 5 -19.20 -73.60 -35.12
CA PRO A 5 -18.77 -72.60 -34.16
C PRO A 5 -18.23 -73.28 -32.89
N ARG A 6 -17.17 -72.60 -32.33
CA ARG A 6 -16.64 -72.89 -31.00
C ARG A 6 -17.36 -72.15 -29.92
N SER A 7 -17.72 -72.83 -28.85
CA SER A 7 -18.41 -72.43 -27.67
C SER A 7 -17.76 -71.25 -26.94
N SER A 8 -18.52 -70.18 -26.71
CA SER A 8 -18.16 -69.10 -25.82
C SER A 8 -18.36 -69.53 -24.37
N ARG A 9 -17.26 -69.52 -23.64
CA ARG A 9 -17.24 -69.68 -22.19
C ARG A 9 -17.72 -68.34 -21.56
N ARG A 10 -18.88 -68.42 -20.89
CA ARG A 10 -19.40 -67.29 -20.11
C ARG A 10 -18.50 -67.06 -18.89
N GLU A 11 -17.75 -65.98 -18.89
CA GLU A 11 -17.12 -65.44 -17.68
C GLU A 11 -18.19 -64.80 -16.81
N ARG A 12 -18.25 -65.22 -15.57
CA ARG A 12 -19.08 -64.59 -14.52
C ARG A 12 -18.45 -63.23 -14.09
N PRO A 13 -19.21 -62.15 -13.90
CA PRO A 13 -18.67 -60.92 -13.40
C PRO A 13 -18.23 -61.09 -11.94
N ARG A 14 -16.95 -60.78 -11.69
CA ARG A 14 -16.42 -60.63 -10.34
C ARG A 14 -17.05 -59.43 -9.70
N THR A 15 -17.90 -59.61 -8.71
CA THR A 15 -18.36 -58.57 -7.80
C THR A 15 -17.19 -58.08 -6.96
N SER A 16 -16.59 -56.94 -7.37
CA SER A 16 -15.67 -56.21 -6.52
C SER A 16 -16.48 -55.59 -5.36
N ARG A 17 -16.25 -56.08 -4.15
CA ARG A 17 -16.72 -55.47 -2.92
C ARG A 17 -16.06 -54.09 -2.82
N CYS A 18 -16.82 -53.05 -3.09
CA CYS A 18 -16.46 -51.69 -2.74
C CYS A 18 -16.45 -51.57 -1.23
N SER A 19 -15.27 -51.68 -0.61
CA SER A 19 -15.10 -51.38 0.80
C SER A 19 -15.27 -49.86 0.96
N ARG A 20 -16.46 -49.42 1.39
CA ARG A 20 -16.70 -48.06 1.86
C ARG A 20 -15.75 -47.81 3.03
N ALA A 21 -14.61 -47.20 2.74
CA ALA A 21 -13.84 -46.50 3.76
C ALA A 21 -14.74 -45.39 4.33
N ARG A 22 -15.33 -45.62 5.49
CA ARG A 22 -15.97 -44.57 6.28
C ARG A 22 -14.83 -43.69 6.78
N SER A 23 -14.54 -42.60 6.05
CA SER A 23 -13.79 -41.51 6.61
C SER A 23 -14.62 -40.96 7.78
N ARG A 24 -14.21 -41.28 8.99
CA ARG A 24 -14.68 -40.57 10.18
C ARG A 24 -14.16 -39.13 10.05
N SER A 25 -14.98 -38.23 9.52
CA SER A 25 -14.78 -36.83 9.73
C SER A 25 -14.92 -36.61 11.25
N GLN A 26 -13.80 -36.49 11.94
CA GLN A 26 -13.81 -36.03 13.31
C GLN A 26 -14.38 -34.60 13.26
N ALA A 27 -15.61 -34.44 13.68
CA ALA A 27 -16.26 -33.16 13.86
C ALA A 27 -15.38 -32.38 14.85
N ARG A 28 -14.60 -31.45 14.33
CA ARG A 28 -13.75 -30.56 15.15
C ARG A 28 -14.69 -29.71 15.99
N LYS A 29 -14.57 -29.79 17.31
CA LYS A 29 -15.35 -28.98 18.22
C LYS A 29 -15.10 -27.50 17.87
N PRO A 30 -16.15 -26.70 17.62
CA PRO A 30 -16.00 -25.28 17.37
C PRO A 30 -15.35 -24.62 18.59
N ARG A 31 -14.31 -23.80 18.36
CA ARG A 31 -13.64 -23.06 19.43
C ARG A 31 -14.04 -21.59 19.31
N LEU A 32 -14.65 -21.07 20.36
CA LEU A 32 -14.94 -19.66 20.46
C LEU A 32 -13.66 -18.86 20.64
N VAL A 33 -13.45 -17.85 19.79
CA VAL A 33 -12.36 -16.88 19.89
C VAL A 33 -12.95 -15.57 20.38
N PRO A 34 -12.61 -15.09 21.59
CA PRO A 34 -13.12 -13.82 22.12
C PRO A 34 -12.64 -12.63 21.28
N ALA A 35 -13.37 -11.51 21.35
CA ALA A 35 -12.94 -10.27 20.72
C ALA A 35 -11.54 -9.84 21.24
N GLY A 36 -10.65 -9.43 20.34
CA GLY A 36 -9.27 -9.08 20.68
C GLY A 36 -8.31 -10.27 20.85
N PHE A 37 -8.78 -11.49 20.57
CA PHE A 37 -7.96 -12.69 20.52
C PHE A 37 -7.91 -13.25 19.11
N GLY A 38 -6.86 -13.99 18.80
CA GLY A 38 -6.68 -14.68 17.54
C GLY A 38 -6.25 -16.13 17.76
N THR A 39 -6.41 -16.96 16.74
CA THR A 39 -5.95 -18.35 16.72
C THR A 39 -5.35 -18.66 15.37
N ARG A 40 -4.32 -19.50 15.35
CA ARG A 40 -3.71 -20.01 14.12
C ARG A 40 -4.25 -21.41 13.83
N VAL A 41 -4.54 -21.66 12.57
CA VAL A 41 -4.93 -22.98 12.08
C VAL A 41 -3.94 -23.42 11.01
N ALA A 42 -3.12 -24.41 11.30
CA ALA A 42 -2.30 -25.07 10.28
C ALA A 42 -3.11 -26.14 9.54
N VAL A 43 -2.76 -26.39 8.28
CA VAL A 43 -3.44 -27.40 7.48
C VAL A 43 -3.30 -28.78 8.14
N GLY A 44 -4.44 -29.39 8.44
CA GLY A 44 -4.45 -30.72 9.10
C GLY A 44 -4.42 -30.69 10.63
N GLU A 45 -4.17 -29.55 11.26
CA GLU A 45 -4.07 -29.40 12.71
C GLU A 45 -5.31 -28.75 13.33
N PRO A 46 -5.58 -28.98 14.62
CA PRO A 46 -6.62 -28.26 15.33
C PRO A 46 -6.19 -26.78 15.55
N PRO A 47 -7.15 -25.83 15.69
CA PRO A 47 -6.83 -24.45 16.03
C PRO A 47 -6.00 -24.34 17.31
N SER A 48 -4.97 -23.50 17.29
CA SER A 48 -4.19 -23.18 18.49
C SER A 48 -5.07 -22.56 19.58
N PRO A 49 -4.66 -22.57 20.86
CA PRO A 49 -5.36 -21.80 21.89
C PRO A 49 -5.45 -20.33 21.49
N PRO A 50 -6.62 -19.68 21.69
CA PRO A 50 -6.74 -18.24 21.47
C PRO A 50 -5.74 -17.48 22.33
N ARG A 51 -5.11 -16.46 21.77
CA ARG A 51 -4.19 -15.56 22.47
C ARG A 51 -4.51 -14.11 22.15
N PRO A 52 -4.14 -13.16 23.04
CA PRO A 52 -4.37 -11.74 22.77
C PRO A 52 -3.68 -11.29 21.48
N LEU A 53 -4.39 -10.51 20.66
CA LEU A 53 -3.80 -9.83 19.50
C LEU A 53 -2.88 -8.70 19.95
N LEU A 54 -1.81 -8.45 19.19
CA LEU A 54 -0.98 -7.27 19.40
C LEU A 54 -1.83 -5.99 19.34
N PRO A 55 -1.49 -4.96 20.13
CA PRO A 55 -2.19 -3.69 20.08
C PRO A 55 -2.06 -3.03 18.70
N ALA A 56 -2.94 -2.07 18.42
CA ALA A 56 -2.84 -1.24 17.23
C ALA A 56 -1.55 -0.39 17.30
N PRO A 57 -0.76 -0.32 16.23
CA PRO A 57 0.38 0.60 16.16
C PRO A 57 -0.08 2.05 16.33
N VAL A 58 0.71 2.87 17.05
CA VAL A 58 0.44 4.31 17.15
C VAL A 58 1.10 4.99 15.97
N LEU A 59 0.27 5.48 15.04
CA LEU A 59 0.73 6.22 13.86
C LEU A 59 1.18 7.63 14.27
N ASP A 60 2.25 8.10 13.65
CA ASP A 60 2.67 9.49 13.77
C ASP A 60 1.70 10.40 12.99
N SER A 61 1.64 11.66 13.39
CA SER A 61 0.78 12.65 12.72
C SER A 61 1.19 12.84 11.26
N LEU A 62 0.24 12.80 10.36
CA LEU A 62 0.43 13.08 8.94
C LEU A 62 -0.14 14.47 8.59
N PRO A 63 0.49 15.21 7.66
CA PRO A 63 -0.10 16.43 7.14
C PRO A 63 -1.41 16.12 6.40
N SER A 64 -2.32 17.09 6.39
CA SER A 64 -3.56 17.00 5.63
C SER A 64 -3.86 18.36 4.97
N PRO A 65 -3.78 18.45 3.64
CA PRO A 65 -3.43 17.37 2.69
C PRO A 65 -1.93 17.03 2.68
N ILE A 66 -1.59 15.84 2.20
CA ILE A 66 -0.23 15.42 1.86
C ILE A 66 0.07 15.94 0.47
N ARG A 67 1.08 16.85 0.38
CA ARG A 67 1.43 17.56 -0.86
C ARG A 67 2.72 17.07 -1.51
N ALA A 68 3.19 15.90 -1.14
CA ALA A 68 4.38 15.33 -1.75
C ALA A 68 4.17 13.83 -2.01
N LEU A 69 4.67 13.36 -3.15
CA LEU A 69 4.68 11.93 -3.47
C LEU A 69 5.60 11.18 -2.51
N HIS A 70 5.30 9.92 -2.30
CA HIS A 70 6.10 9.02 -1.47
C HIS A 70 6.31 9.49 -0.02
N TRP A 71 5.36 10.26 0.51
CA TRP A 71 5.44 10.73 1.90
C TRP A 71 5.69 9.56 2.86
N PRO A 72 6.64 9.67 3.80
CA PRO A 72 6.92 8.59 4.74
C PRO A 72 5.81 8.51 5.80
N VAL A 73 5.17 7.36 5.88
CA VAL A 73 4.30 7.00 7.00
C VAL A 73 5.14 6.29 8.04
N THR A 74 5.08 6.74 9.28
CA THR A 74 5.82 6.19 10.41
C THR A 74 4.89 5.89 11.58
N TRP A 75 5.32 4.99 12.46
CA TRP A 75 4.61 4.61 13.67
C TRP A 75 5.57 4.08 14.74
N GLN A 76 5.10 4.04 15.98
CA GLN A 76 5.87 3.47 17.07
C GLN A 76 6.05 1.97 16.89
N ALA A 77 7.31 1.50 16.95
CA ALA A 77 7.63 0.09 16.88
C ALA A 77 7.06 -0.67 18.09
N LEU A 78 6.41 -1.80 17.83
CA LEU A 78 5.92 -2.69 18.89
C LEU A 78 6.97 -3.78 19.16
N PRO A 79 7.42 -3.99 20.42
CA PRO A 79 8.52 -4.93 20.73
C PRO A 79 8.25 -6.38 20.30
N GLN A 80 6.99 -6.79 20.20
CA GLN A 80 6.59 -8.15 19.85
C GLN A 80 6.21 -8.31 18.37
N ALA A 81 6.29 -7.24 17.58
CA ALA A 81 6.02 -7.29 16.16
C ALA A 81 7.28 -7.68 15.38
N LEU A 82 7.18 -8.65 14.50
CA LEU A 82 8.20 -8.96 13.51
C LEU A 82 8.02 -8.18 12.22
N ALA A 83 6.79 -7.85 11.89
CA ALA A 83 6.42 -7.12 10.69
C ALA A 83 5.14 -6.34 10.90
N TYR A 84 4.78 -5.53 9.91
CA TYR A 84 3.55 -4.76 9.87
C TYR A 84 2.89 -4.93 8.51
N ARG A 85 1.59 -5.13 8.50
CA ARG A 85 0.80 -5.05 7.27
C ARG A 85 0.23 -3.65 7.14
N VAL A 86 0.46 -3.05 5.99
CA VAL A 86 0.01 -1.71 5.64
C VAL A 86 -0.90 -1.81 4.44
N GLU A 87 -2.11 -1.32 4.57
CA GLU A 87 -3.14 -1.35 3.54
C GLU A 87 -3.66 0.05 3.28
N ILE A 88 -3.96 0.35 2.02
CA ILE A 88 -4.60 1.59 1.60
C ILE A 88 -5.83 1.23 0.76
N ALA A 89 -6.95 1.79 1.13
CA ALA A 89 -8.22 1.69 0.40
C ALA A 89 -8.71 3.10 0.01
N ALA A 90 -9.57 3.18 -1.02
CA ALA A 90 -10.27 4.41 -1.34
C ALA A 90 -11.24 4.77 -0.18
N ASP A 91 -11.40 6.06 0.13
CA ASP A 91 -12.24 6.49 1.25
C ASP A 91 -13.73 6.19 1.02
N HIS A 92 -14.18 6.23 -0.23
CA HIS A 92 -15.58 5.98 -0.63
C HIS A 92 -15.93 4.48 -0.77
N ASP A 93 -14.95 3.59 -0.85
CA ASP A 93 -15.15 2.14 -0.95
C ASP A 93 -14.08 1.40 -0.14
N HIS A 94 -14.40 1.06 1.10
CA HIS A 94 -13.48 0.45 2.06
C HIS A 94 -13.12 -0.99 1.73
N ASP A 95 -13.83 -1.63 0.81
CA ASP A 95 -13.62 -3.02 0.42
C ASP A 95 -12.61 -3.14 -0.73
N VAL A 96 -12.34 -2.04 -1.45
CA VAL A 96 -11.37 -2.01 -2.53
C VAL A 96 -10.00 -1.59 -2.02
N LEU A 97 -9.12 -2.58 -1.82
CA LEU A 97 -7.72 -2.35 -1.50
C LEU A 97 -6.98 -1.89 -2.76
N LEU A 98 -6.38 -0.70 -2.68
CA LEU A 98 -5.53 -0.15 -3.74
C LEU A 98 -4.07 -0.54 -3.55
N TRP A 99 -3.66 -0.77 -2.32
CA TRP A 99 -2.29 -1.13 -1.99
C TRP A 99 -2.24 -1.96 -0.69
N ASP A 100 -1.41 -3.00 -0.69
CA ASP A 100 -1.20 -3.92 0.44
C ASP A 100 0.28 -4.33 0.48
N ARG A 101 0.94 -4.11 1.60
CA ARG A 101 2.35 -4.44 1.82
C ARG A 101 2.61 -4.93 3.22
N VAL A 102 3.52 -5.90 3.33
CA VAL A 102 4.13 -6.29 4.59
C VAL A 102 5.54 -5.71 4.65
N VAL A 103 5.85 -5.01 5.75
CA VAL A 103 7.13 -4.36 5.99
C VAL A 103 7.67 -4.73 7.37
N GLU A 104 8.98 -4.88 7.49
CA GLU A 104 9.62 -5.23 8.77
C GLU A 104 9.93 -4.00 9.63
N ARG A 105 10.03 -2.83 9.00
CA ARG A 105 10.31 -1.57 9.69
C ARG A 105 9.01 -0.84 10.01
N SER A 106 9.04 -0.03 11.08
CA SER A 106 7.93 0.85 11.48
C SER A 106 7.81 2.11 10.61
N ARG A 107 8.06 1.98 9.31
CA ARG A 107 7.98 3.05 8.31
C ARG A 107 7.78 2.50 6.91
N VAL A 108 7.07 3.24 6.07
CA VAL A 108 6.90 2.94 4.65
C VAL A 108 6.61 4.23 3.88
N PRO A 109 7.18 4.44 2.69
CA PRO A 109 6.73 5.50 1.82
C PRO A 109 5.35 5.16 1.25
N LEU A 110 4.48 6.16 1.14
CA LEU A 110 3.22 6.00 0.40
C LEU A 110 3.51 5.62 -1.05
N PRO A 111 2.69 4.75 -1.66
CA PRO A 111 2.75 4.53 -3.10
C PRO A 111 2.36 5.80 -3.86
N ASP A 112 2.65 5.83 -5.15
CA ASP A 112 2.14 6.86 -6.03
C ASP A 112 0.62 6.67 -6.20
N LEU A 113 -0.14 7.56 -5.56
CA LEU A 113 -1.60 7.57 -5.59
C LEU A 113 -2.07 8.88 -6.27
N PRO A 114 -3.18 8.84 -7.04
CA PRO A 114 -3.85 10.06 -7.48
C PRO A 114 -4.25 10.96 -6.32
N ASP A 115 -4.51 12.24 -6.61
CA ASP A 115 -5.08 13.14 -5.62
C ASP A 115 -6.47 12.68 -5.21
N GLY A 116 -6.76 12.75 -3.90
CA GLY A 116 -8.02 12.24 -3.37
C GLY A 116 -7.97 11.80 -1.92
N GLY A 117 -9.09 11.27 -1.46
CA GLY A 117 -9.28 10.73 -0.12
C GLY A 117 -9.03 9.22 -0.06
N TYR A 118 -8.27 8.79 0.95
CA TYR A 118 -7.91 7.40 1.17
C TYR A 118 -7.99 7.04 2.64
N ARG A 119 -7.98 5.75 2.91
CA ARG A 119 -7.93 5.20 4.26
C ARG A 119 -6.71 4.29 4.41
N LEU A 120 -5.82 4.69 5.28
CA LEU A 120 -4.64 3.92 5.69
C LEU A 120 -5.02 3.00 6.85
N ARG A 121 -4.59 1.75 6.78
CA ARG A 121 -4.71 0.78 7.86
C ARG A 121 -3.34 0.16 8.12
N VAL A 122 -2.93 0.11 9.38
CA VAL A 122 -1.68 -0.53 9.81
C VAL A 122 -1.97 -1.49 10.95
N ARG A 123 -1.41 -2.70 10.88
CA ARG A 123 -1.46 -3.70 11.95
C ARG A 123 -0.15 -4.44 12.08
N ALA A 124 0.20 -4.80 13.30
CA ALA A 124 1.40 -5.56 13.59
C ALA A 124 1.21 -7.05 13.31
N ILE A 125 2.27 -7.73 12.95
CA ILE A 125 2.32 -9.18 12.74
C ILE A 125 3.33 -9.76 13.74
N ASP A 126 2.90 -10.74 14.54
CA ASP A 126 3.75 -11.38 15.53
C ASP A 126 4.60 -12.53 14.93
N ALA A 127 5.40 -13.16 15.79
CA ALA A 127 6.30 -14.27 15.41
C ALA A 127 5.58 -15.50 14.83
N ASP A 128 4.29 -15.68 15.12
CA ASP A 128 3.49 -16.77 14.58
C ASP A 128 2.68 -16.37 13.34
N GLY A 129 2.87 -15.14 12.85
CA GLY A 129 2.16 -14.60 11.70
C GLY A 129 0.73 -14.17 12.01
N LEU A 130 0.37 -14.00 13.30
CA LEU A 130 -0.95 -13.52 13.69
C LEU A 130 -0.99 -12.00 13.60
N GLU A 131 -1.95 -11.48 12.84
CA GLU A 131 -2.17 -10.05 12.67
C GLU A 131 -2.88 -9.44 13.89
N GLY A 132 -2.34 -8.32 14.39
CA GLY A 132 -2.84 -7.58 15.53
C GLY A 132 -4.05 -6.70 15.23
N ARG A 133 -4.34 -5.76 16.15
CA ARG A 133 -5.43 -4.79 15.99
C ARG A 133 -5.04 -3.72 14.96
N ASN A 134 -6.06 -3.20 14.26
CA ASN A 134 -5.88 -2.15 13.26
C ASN A 134 -5.69 -0.79 13.92
N SER A 135 -4.69 -0.02 13.43
CA SER A 135 -4.72 1.43 13.45
C SER A 135 -5.28 1.91 12.12
N VAL A 136 -6.16 2.91 12.14
CA VAL A 136 -6.83 3.45 10.93
C VAL A 136 -6.70 4.96 10.92
N GLN A 137 -6.27 5.53 9.79
CA GLN A 137 -6.16 6.98 9.60
C GLN A 137 -6.66 7.36 8.21
N ALA A 138 -7.40 8.47 8.12
CA ALA A 138 -7.75 9.08 6.85
C ALA A 138 -6.52 9.76 6.24
N LEU A 139 -6.36 9.64 4.92
CA LEU A 139 -5.36 10.36 4.13
C LEU A 139 -6.09 11.26 3.15
N GLN A 140 -5.61 12.49 3.01
CA GLN A 140 -5.98 13.38 1.93
C GLN A 140 -4.72 13.67 1.14
N ILE A 141 -4.68 13.26 -0.12
CA ILE A 141 -3.55 13.48 -1.04
C ILE A 141 -3.92 14.60 -2.00
N ASP A 142 -3.00 15.56 -2.15
CA ASP A 142 -3.07 16.73 -3.05
C ASP A 142 -1.61 17.03 -3.44
N ALA A 143 -1.01 16.08 -4.20
CA ALA A 143 0.43 16.06 -4.49
C ALA A 143 0.76 16.35 -5.96
N ARG A 144 -0.23 16.67 -6.76
CA ARG A 144 -0.09 16.97 -8.19
C ARG A 144 -0.65 18.35 -8.54
N PRO A 145 -0.08 19.05 -9.53
CA PRO A 145 1.18 18.72 -10.19
C PRO A 145 2.38 18.83 -9.24
N GLN A 146 3.43 18.06 -9.52
CA GLN A 146 4.68 18.12 -8.74
C GLN A 146 5.31 19.51 -8.90
N PRO A 147 5.76 20.15 -7.81
CA PRO A 147 6.50 21.41 -7.94
C PRO A 147 7.77 21.19 -8.76
N PRO A 148 8.06 22.07 -9.73
CA PRO A 148 9.29 22.01 -10.48
C PRO A 148 10.51 22.29 -9.59
N VAL A 149 11.65 21.71 -9.95
CA VAL A 149 12.93 21.95 -9.27
C VAL A 149 13.70 23.00 -10.06
N ALA A 150 14.16 24.08 -9.40
CA ALA A 150 15.02 25.07 -10.01
C ALA A 150 16.37 24.45 -10.41
N LEU A 151 16.77 24.61 -11.67
CA LEU A 151 18.03 24.11 -12.22
C LEU A 151 19.05 25.22 -12.39
N GLN A 152 18.61 26.43 -12.80
CA GLN A 152 19.45 27.60 -12.98
C GLN A 152 18.73 28.85 -12.48
N PRO A 153 19.47 29.73 -11.82
CA PRO A 153 20.83 29.57 -11.31
C PRO A 153 20.90 28.46 -10.24
N PRO A 154 22.04 27.81 -10.06
CA PRO A 154 22.22 26.88 -8.94
C PRO A 154 22.02 27.60 -7.60
N ASP A 155 21.53 26.88 -6.62
CA ASP A 155 21.30 27.41 -5.28
C ASP A 155 22.53 28.10 -4.70
N GLY A 156 22.34 29.26 -4.07
CA GLY A 156 23.41 30.10 -3.52
C GLY A 156 24.24 30.88 -4.55
N LYS A 157 23.97 30.78 -5.87
CA LYS A 157 24.69 31.53 -6.88
C LYS A 157 24.30 33.02 -6.88
N VAL A 158 25.28 33.91 -6.69
CA VAL A 158 25.11 35.34 -6.85
C VAL A 158 25.17 35.71 -8.32
N LEU A 159 24.09 36.28 -8.84
CA LEU A 159 24.00 36.82 -10.19
C LEU A 159 24.42 38.28 -10.16
N ARG A 160 25.26 38.69 -11.12
CA ARG A 160 25.69 40.08 -11.30
C ARG A 160 25.21 40.57 -12.67
N GLY A 161 24.32 41.56 -12.68
CA GLY A 161 23.75 42.11 -13.90
C GLY A 161 22.24 41.94 -13.97
N ALA A 162 21.59 42.57 -14.95
CA ALA A 162 20.13 42.57 -15.10
C ALA A 162 19.59 41.33 -15.83
N ALA A 163 20.45 40.60 -16.57
CA ALA A 163 20.02 39.46 -17.36
C ALA A 163 20.41 38.13 -16.68
N ALA A 164 19.42 37.31 -16.43
CA ALA A 164 19.60 35.94 -15.93
C ALA A 164 18.65 34.97 -16.65
N GLU A 165 19.17 33.81 -17.02
CA GLU A 165 18.36 32.72 -17.48
C GLU A 165 17.94 31.87 -16.27
N LEU A 166 16.64 31.72 -16.08
CA LEU A 166 16.05 30.87 -15.07
C LEU A 166 15.55 29.60 -15.73
N ARG A 167 15.96 28.45 -15.20
CA ARG A 167 15.52 27.13 -15.71
C ARG A 167 15.00 26.27 -14.57
N TRP A 168 13.99 25.49 -14.88
CA TRP A 168 13.43 24.50 -13.95
C TRP A 168 13.09 23.19 -14.66
N THR A 169 12.83 22.15 -13.88
CA THR A 169 12.41 20.87 -14.42
C THR A 169 10.98 20.95 -14.95
N ASP A 170 10.68 20.16 -15.98
CA ASP A 170 9.31 19.92 -16.35
C ASP A 170 8.56 19.23 -15.20
N SER A 171 7.27 19.55 -15.05
CA SER A 171 6.37 18.93 -14.09
C SER A 171 5.26 18.24 -14.85
N ALA A 172 5.22 16.90 -14.74
CA ALA A 172 4.09 16.13 -15.28
C ALA A 172 2.77 16.66 -14.70
N ASP A 173 1.74 16.70 -15.52
CA ASP A 173 0.40 17.19 -15.16
C ASP A 173 0.30 18.71 -14.91
N ALA A 174 1.35 19.52 -15.19
CA ALA A 174 1.29 20.96 -15.15
C ALA A 174 0.91 21.53 -16.53
N ASP A 175 -0.18 22.31 -16.57
CA ASP A 175 -0.58 23.01 -17.78
C ASP A 175 0.27 24.26 -18.05
N HIS A 176 0.72 24.94 -16.99
CA HIS A 176 1.55 26.14 -17.04
C HIS A 176 2.26 26.38 -15.72
N TYR A 177 3.24 27.28 -15.73
CA TYR A 177 4.03 27.67 -14.55
C TYR A 177 3.75 29.10 -14.17
N ARG A 178 3.87 29.36 -12.87
CA ARG A 178 3.98 30.71 -12.29
C ARG A 178 5.40 30.88 -11.75
N LEU A 179 6.06 31.94 -12.19
CA LEU A 179 7.38 32.34 -11.70
C LEU A 179 7.24 33.58 -10.81
N GLU A 180 7.84 33.52 -9.64
CA GLU A 180 8.00 34.64 -8.73
C GLU A 180 9.46 34.83 -8.36
N ILE A 181 9.91 36.08 -8.29
CA ILE A 181 11.22 36.47 -7.79
C ILE A 181 10.96 37.44 -6.66
N ALA A 182 11.51 37.20 -5.49
CA ALA A 182 11.36 38.04 -4.31
C ALA A 182 12.71 38.56 -3.83
N GLY A 183 12.69 39.67 -3.10
CA GLY A 183 13.84 40.27 -2.45
C GLY A 183 14.21 39.58 -1.13
N ASP A 184 13.33 38.76 -0.56
CA ASP A 184 13.48 38.03 0.70
C ASP A 184 13.13 36.57 0.56
N ALA A 185 13.61 35.73 1.49
CA ALA A 185 13.41 34.29 1.46
C ALA A 185 11.97 33.83 1.81
N GLU A 186 11.22 34.71 2.46
CA GLU A 186 9.84 34.47 2.88
C GLU A 186 8.82 34.85 1.79
N PHE A 187 9.28 35.36 0.64
CA PHE A 187 8.46 35.87 -0.46
C PHE A 187 7.49 37.01 -0.03
N GLY A 188 7.90 37.82 0.95
CA GLY A 188 7.17 39.01 1.39
C GLY A 188 7.34 40.22 0.46
N ASP A 189 8.49 40.35 -0.20
CA ASP A 189 8.83 41.40 -1.15
C ASP A 189 8.96 40.82 -2.58
N ILE A 190 7.83 40.65 -3.27
CA ILE A 190 7.78 40.09 -4.62
C ILE A 190 8.16 41.17 -5.64
N LEU A 191 9.29 41.00 -6.30
CA LEU A 191 9.85 41.88 -7.31
C LEU A 191 9.32 41.59 -8.73
N VAL A 192 9.11 40.33 -9.05
CA VAL A 192 8.64 39.87 -10.37
C VAL A 192 7.62 38.75 -10.20
N THR A 193 6.51 38.86 -10.92
CA THR A 193 5.54 37.75 -11.10
C THR A 193 5.31 37.54 -12.59
N ARG A 194 5.32 36.32 -13.03
CA ARG A 194 4.94 35.88 -14.38
C ARG A 194 4.05 34.65 -14.27
N GLU A 195 2.91 34.70 -14.94
CA GLU A 195 1.91 33.63 -14.95
C GLU A 195 1.75 33.07 -16.36
N GLY A 196 1.21 31.85 -16.47
CA GLY A 196 0.89 31.22 -17.75
C GLY A 196 2.14 30.86 -18.58
N LEU A 197 3.27 30.62 -17.94
CA LEU A 197 4.48 30.19 -18.65
C LEU A 197 4.34 28.74 -19.09
N ASN A 198 4.48 28.48 -20.40
CA ASN A 198 4.43 27.12 -20.96
C ASN A 198 5.82 26.50 -21.19
N ALA A 199 6.88 27.29 -20.98
CA ALA A 199 8.27 26.85 -21.10
C ALA A 199 8.89 26.66 -19.73
N THR A 200 9.92 25.85 -19.66
CA THR A 200 10.73 25.58 -18.46
C THR A 200 11.97 26.48 -18.37
N VAL A 201 11.93 27.60 -19.11
CA VAL A 201 12.98 28.60 -19.16
C VAL A 201 12.37 30.00 -19.22
N TYR A 202 12.98 30.95 -18.54
CA TYR A 202 12.62 32.35 -18.55
C TYR A 202 13.88 33.23 -18.48
N ASP A 203 13.96 34.24 -19.36
CA ASP A 203 15.02 35.25 -19.38
C ASP A 203 14.52 36.52 -18.73
N THR A 204 15.28 37.07 -17.78
CA THR A 204 14.91 38.28 -17.02
C THR A 204 15.24 39.61 -17.74
N THR A 205 15.57 39.55 -19.04
CA THR A 205 15.91 40.75 -19.87
C THR A 205 14.71 41.64 -20.11
#